data_36852c1fcb4c42a62cfc7c7c6dbbcd62
#
_entry.id   36852c1fcb4c42a62cfc7c7c6dbbcd62
#
_cell.length_a   1.000
_cell.length_b   1.000
_cell.length_c   1.000
_cell.angle_alpha   90.00
_cell.angle_beta   90.00
_cell.angle_gamma   90.00
#
_symmetry.space_group_name_H-M   'P 1'
#
loop_
_entity.id
_entity.type
_entity.pdbx_description
1 polymer ?
#
loop_
_entity_poly.entity_id
_entity_poly.type
_entity_poly.pdbx_seq_one_letter_code
_entity_poly.pdbx_strand_id
1 'polypeptide(L)'
;MSIVTREDARIAVRTKVEALRQTLAVDIEYDNIKTIDLSMQTKPYMKVCLEYMDGMQVDLGPNGYTRAIGVILLDVRVKPNTGTKDQNAILEHYYRGLQKTDSMAPVRTLAARFDSAGVIDGWYSEAAVIPFWYDTQ
;
A
#
# COMPACT_ATOMS: atom_id res chain seq x y z
N MET A 1 -25.07 1.56 11.74
CA MET A 1 -23.66 1.35 11.43
C MET A 1 -23.48 1.27 9.93
N SER A 2 -22.55 2.01 9.39
CA SER A 2 -22.29 2.00 7.96
C SER A 2 -21.50 0.73 7.57
N ILE A 3 -21.86 0.15 6.42
CA ILE A 3 -21.14 -0.98 5.85
C ILE A 3 -19.89 -0.45 5.16
N VAL A 4 -18.74 -1.05 5.45
CA VAL A 4 -17.49 -0.72 4.79
C VAL A 4 -17.35 -1.60 3.55
N THR A 5 -17.16 -0.98 2.42
CA THR A 5 -16.98 -1.66 1.14
C THR A 5 -15.50 -1.72 0.76
N ARG A 6 -15.17 -2.55 -0.23
CA ARG A 6 -13.81 -2.56 -0.81
C ARG A 6 -13.43 -1.20 -1.36
N GLU A 7 -14.40 -0.49 -1.96
CA GLU A 7 -14.16 0.85 -2.49
C GLU A 7 -13.87 1.85 -1.39
N ASP A 8 -14.58 1.76 -0.25
CA ASP A 8 -14.30 2.62 0.92
C ASP A 8 -12.87 2.39 1.42
N ALA A 9 -12.43 1.14 1.48
CA ALA A 9 -11.08 0.79 1.89
C ALA A 9 -10.03 1.33 0.92
N ARG A 10 -10.27 1.18 -0.38
CA ARG A 10 -9.38 1.70 -1.41
C ARG A 10 -9.22 3.22 -1.29
N ILE A 11 -10.34 3.92 -1.12
CA ILE A 11 -10.33 5.38 -0.98
C ILE A 11 -9.58 5.81 0.28
N ALA A 12 -9.79 5.11 1.41
CA ALA A 12 -9.11 5.42 2.66
C ALA A 12 -7.58 5.30 2.52
N VAL A 13 -7.11 4.22 1.91
CA VAL A 13 -5.67 4.01 1.69
C VAL A 13 -5.10 5.06 0.74
N ARG A 14 -5.77 5.30 -0.39
CA ARG A 14 -5.32 6.29 -1.36
C ARG A 14 -5.27 7.69 -0.77
N THR A 15 -6.27 8.08 0.01
CA THR A 15 -6.31 9.38 0.67
C THR A 15 -5.11 9.54 1.60
N LYS A 16 -4.78 8.51 2.37
CA LYS A 16 -3.63 8.54 3.28
C LYS A 16 -2.30 8.63 2.51
N VAL A 17 -2.15 7.87 1.45
CA VAL A 17 -0.95 7.90 0.60
C VAL A 17 -0.76 9.28 0.00
N GLU A 18 -1.83 9.88 -0.53
CA GLU A 18 -1.76 11.23 -1.10
C GLU A 18 -1.44 12.30 -0.04
N ALA A 19 -1.90 12.11 1.20
CA ALA A 19 -1.52 12.99 2.30
C ALA A 19 -0.02 12.88 2.61
N LEU A 20 0.52 11.68 2.62
CA LEU A 20 1.96 11.44 2.83
C LEU A 20 2.80 12.02 1.68
N ARG A 21 2.24 12.03 0.48
CA ARG A 21 2.90 12.57 -0.70
C ARG A 21 3.12 14.08 -0.62
N GLN A 22 2.33 14.79 0.19
CA GLN A 22 2.51 16.23 0.40
C GLN A 22 3.85 16.55 1.10
N THR A 23 4.36 15.62 1.91
CA THR A 23 5.62 15.81 2.65
C THR A 23 6.83 15.26 1.89
N LEU A 24 6.69 14.13 1.24
CA LEU A 24 7.75 13.55 0.42
C LEU A 24 7.14 13.08 -0.91
N ALA A 25 7.24 13.92 -1.92
CA ALA A 25 6.66 13.64 -3.22
C ALA A 25 7.44 12.55 -3.96
N VAL A 26 6.71 11.62 -4.55
CA VAL A 26 7.23 10.59 -5.44
C VAL A 26 6.17 10.30 -6.49
N ASP A 27 6.61 9.88 -7.67
CA ASP A 27 5.67 9.44 -8.69
C ASP A 27 5.03 8.13 -8.25
N ILE A 28 3.70 8.05 -8.27
CA ILE A 28 2.95 6.91 -7.77
C ILE A 28 2.06 6.34 -8.87
N GLU A 29 2.09 5.02 -8.98
CA GLU A 29 1.19 4.26 -9.83
C GLU A 29 0.32 3.36 -8.95
N TYR A 30 -1.00 3.52 -9.09
CA TYR A 30 -1.99 2.73 -8.35
C TYR A 30 -2.44 1.52 -9.15
N ASP A 31 -3.16 0.62 -8.49
CA ASP A 31 -3.73 -0.58 -9.10
C ASP A 31 -4.53 -0.27 -10.35
N ASN A 32 -4.28 -1.04 -11.40
CA ASN A 32 -5.03 -0.99 -12.64
C ASN A 32 -5.04 0.40 -13.33
N ILE A 33 -4.13 1.28 -12.92
CA ILE A 33 -3.96 2.61 -13.52
C ILE A 33 -2.50 2.77 -13.90
N LYS A 34 -2.22 2.74 -15.20
CA LYS A 34 -0.86 2.86 -15.68
C LYS A 34 -0.57 4.31 -16.05
N THR A 35 0.08 5.02 -15.14
CA THR A 35 0.36 6.46 -15.28
C THR A 35 1.82 6.76 -15.56
N ILE A 36 2.72 5.78 -15.36
CA ILE A 36 4.15 5.97 -15.50
C ILE A 36 4.62 5.33 -16.80
N ASP A 37 5.23 6.15 -17.66
CA ASP A 37 5.88 5.66 -18.87
C ASP A 37 7.32 5.27 -18.52
N LEU A 38 7.56 3.96 -18.41
CA LEU A 38 8.87 3.44 -18.01
C LEU A 38 9.99 3.82 -18.99
N SER A 39 9.66 4.05 -20.26
CA SER A 39 10.66 4.46 -21.26
C SER A 39 11.18 5.87 -21.02
N MET A 40 10.39 6.70 -20.35
CA MET A 40 10.71 8.10 -20.05
C MET A 40 11.05 8.33 -18.58
N GLN A 41 10.77 7.38 -17.72
CA GLN A 41 10.95 7.55 -16.27
C GLN A 41 12.43 7.50 -15.90
N THR A 42 12.91 8.53 -15.22
CA THR A 42 14.30 8.63 -14.75
C THR A 42 14.40 8.71 -13.22
N LYS A 43 13.30 9.09 -12.55
CA LYS A 43 13.25 9.27 -11.10
C LYS A 43 12.71 8.03 -10.43
N PRO A 44 13.01 7.84 -9.13
CA PRO A 44 12.33 6.80 -8.35
C PRO A 44 10.82 6.92 -8.44
N TYR A 45 10.13 5.79 -8.42
CA TYR A 45 8.68 5.75 -8.38
C TYR A 45 8.19 4.63 -7.47
N MET A 46 6.92 4.69 -7.10
CA MET A 46 6.32 3.71 -6.21
C MET A 46 5.02 3.18 -6.82
N LYS A 47 4.84 1.88 -6.73
CA LYS A 47 3.55 1.24 -7.03
C LYS A 47 2.83 0.96 -5.73
N VAL A 48 1.55 1.32 -5.67
CA VAL A 48 0.69 1.07 -4.52
C VAL A 48 -0.43 0.14 -4.94
N CYS A 49 -0.46 -1.04 -4.33
CA CYS A 49 -1.44 -2.08 -4.63
C CYS A 49 -2.11 -2.56 -3.36
N LEU A 50 -3.39 -2.92 -3.47
CA LEU A 50 -4.10 -3.63 -2.41
C LEU A 50 -4.40 -5.05 -2.88
N GLU A 51 -3.93 -6.03 -2.11
CA GLU A 51 -4.21 -7.44 -2.36
C GLU A 51 -5.09 -7.96 -1.24
N TYR A 52 -6.21 -8.57 -1.61
CA TYR A 52 -7.15 -9.12 -0.65
C TYR A 52 -6.89 -10.60 -0.43
N MET A 53 -7.05 -11.02 0.82
CA MET A 53 -6.95 -12.41 1.24
C MET A 53 -8.34 -12.91 1.63
N ASP A 54 -8.45 -14.17 1.99
CA ASP A 54 -9.72 -14.74 2.46
C ASP A 54 -10.17 -14.03 3.74
N GLY A 55 -11.44 -13.62 3.75
CA GLY A 55 -12.04 -13.03 4.93
C GLY A 55 -12.36 -14.07 6.01
N MET A 56 -12.65 -13.59 7.21
CA MET A 56 -13.11 -14.46 8.29
C MET A 56 -14.37 -13.86 8.92
N GLN A 57 -15.29 -14.73 9.33
CA GLN A 57 -16.46 -14.30 10.08
C GLN A 57 -16.07 -14.07 11.53
N VAL A 58 -16.32 -12.86 12.05
CA VAL A 58 -15.96 -12.49 13.43
C VAL A 58 -17.15 -12.46 14.38
N ASP A 59 -18.36 -12.63 13.86
CA ASP A 59 -19.59 -12.66 14.63
C ASP A 59 -20.45 -13.82 14.13
N LEU A 60 -21.09 -14.54 15.04
CA LEU A 60 -21.95 -15.68 14.71
C LEU A 60 -23.35 -15.20 14.36
N GLY A 61 -23.96 -15.86 13.40
CA GLY A 61 -25.34 -15.59 13.01
C GLY A 61 -25.45 -15.08 11.57
N PRO A 62 -26.68 -15.02 11.03
CA PRO A 62 -26.89 -14.69 9.60
C PRO A 62 -26.55 -13.23 9.26
N ASN A 63 -26.51 -12.35 10.25
CA ASN A 63 -26.15 -10.94 10.06
C ASN A 63 -24.80 -10.62 10.69
N GLY A 64 -23.96 -11.62 10.91
CA GLY A 64 -22.63 -11.43 11.50
C GLY A 64 -21.69 -10.66 10.61
N TYR A 65 -20.71 -10.02 11.22
CA TYR A 65 -19.68 -9.29 10.49
C TYR A 65 -18.65 -10.23 9.93
N THR A 66 -18.18 -9.91 8.75
CA THR A 66 -17.02 -10.56 8.12
C THR A 66 -15.82 -9.62 8.19
N ARG A 67 -14.68 -10.16 8.55
CA ARG A 67 -13.44 -9.39 8.53
C ARG A 67 -12.76 -9.57 7.18
N ALA A 68 -12.64 -8.49 6.45
CA ALA A 68 -11.85 -8.47 5.24
C ALA A 68 -10.39 -8.23 5.60
N ILE A 69 -9.51 -9.05 5.05
CA ILE A 69 -8.09 -9.04 5.34
C ILE A 69 -7.33 -8.91 4.04
N GLY A 70 -6.24 -8.16 4.07
CA GLY A 70 -5.38 -8.03 2.91
C GLY A 70 -4.04 -7.41 3.26
N VAL A 71 -3.31 -7.02 2.24
CA VAL A 71 -2.05 -6.33 2.38
C VAL A 71 -2.02 -5.11 1.46
N ILE A 72 -1.40 -4.04 1.95
CA ILE A 72 -1.03 -2.88 1.15
C ILE A 72 0.42 -3.12 0.71
N LEU A 73 0.65 -3.15 -0.59
CA LEU A 73 1.97 -3.32 -1.15
C LEU A 73 2.51 -1.98 -1.61
N LEU A 74 3.63 -1.56 -1.04
CA LEU A 74 4.36 -0.38 -1.47
C LEU A 74 5.65 -0.84 -2.13
N ASP A 75 5.69 -0.81 -3.45
CA ASP A 75 6.84 -1.25 -4.24
C ASP A 75 7.60 -0.04 -4.75
N VAL A 76 8.73 0.27 -4.09
CA VAL A 76 9.57 1.41 -4.46
C VAL A 76 10.66 0.94 -5.41
N ARG A 77 10.75 1.58 -6.56
CA ARG A 77 11.68 1.24 -7.62
C ARG A 77 12.63 2.38 -7.91
N VAL A 78 13.91 2.05 -7.97
CA VAL A 78 14.99 3.00 -8.30
C VAL A 78 15.84 2.43 -9.42
N LYS A 79 16.60 3.28 -10.10
CA LYS A 79 17.51 2.82 -11.14
C LYS A 79 18.58 1.90 -10.54
N PRO A 80 18.97 0.81 -11.22
CA PRO A 80 20.06 -0.05 -10.77
C PRO A 80 21.36 0.73 -10.61
N ASN A 81 22.17 0.31 -9.65
CA ASN A 81 23.51 0.88 -9.37
C ASN A 81 23.50 2.33 -8.85
N THR A 82 22.37 2.83 -8.39
CA THR A 82 22.27 4.17 -7.77
C THR A 82 22.32 4.15 -6.26
N GLY A 83 22.46 2.95 -5.65
CA GLY A 83 22.39 2.78 -4.20
C GLY A 83 20.96 2.74 -3.70
N THR A 84 20.80 2.64 -2.38
CA THR A 84 19.48 2.44 -1.74
C THR A 84 19.05 3.60 -0.87
N LYS A 85 19.79 4.70 -0.83
CA LYS A 85 19.49 5.83 0.05
C LYS A 85 18.12 6.43 -0.24
N ASP A 86 17.85 6.77 -1.50
CA ASP A 86 16.58 7.38 -1.89
C ASP A 86 15.43 6.38 -1.75
N GLN A 87 15.69 5.13 -2.11
CA GLN A 87 14.71 4.05 -1.97
C GLN A 87 14.31 3.86 -0.50
N ASN A 88 15.28 3.82 0.41
CA ASN A 88 15.01 3.68 1.84
C ASN A 88 14.25 4.87 2.40
N ALA A 89 14.61 6.08 1.99
CA ALA A 89 13.94 7.30 2.45
C ALA A 89 12.47 7.30 2.02
N ILE A 90 12.17 6.95 0.77
CA ILE A 90 10.80 6.88 0.25
C ILE A 90 10.03 5.78 0.99
N LEU A 91 10.60 4.58 1.03
CA LEU A 91 9.94 3.42 1.64
C LEU A 91 9.60 3.70 3.10
N GLU A 92 10.56 4.22 3.86
CA GLU A 92 10.39 4.50 5.29
C GLU A 92 9.32 5.56 5.53
N HIS A 93 9.30 6.62 4.74
CA HIS A 93 8.30 7.67 4.88
C HIS A 93 6.88 7.12 4.71
N TYR A 94 6.65 6.31 3.68
CA TYR A 94 5.32 5.80 3.38
C TYR A 94 4.90 4.66 4.31
N TYR A 95 5.78 3.67 4.56
CA TYR A 95 5.35 2.57 5.42
C TYR A 95 5.12 3.01 6.86
N ARG A 96 5.92 3.95 7.38
CA ARG A 96 5.71 4.47 8.74
C ARG A 96 4.39 5.21 8.88
N GLY A 97 3.95 5.89 7.83
CA GLY A 97 2.66 6.57 7.85
C GLY A 97 1.47 5.62 7.74
N LEU A 98 1.67 4.43 7.19
CA LEU A 98 0.58 3.49 6.92
C LEU A 98 0.47 2.35 7.94
N GLN A 99 1.59 1.91 8.52
CA GLN A 99 1.57 0.78 9.44
C GLN A 99 1.05 1.17 10.84
N LYS A 100 0.46 0.19 11.53
CA LYS A 100 0.03 0.32 12.94
C LYS A 100 -0.78 1.58 13.20
N THR A 101 -1.69 1.93 12.30
CA THR A 101 -2.43 3.19 12.40
C THR A 101 -3.93 2.98 12.37
N ASP A 102 -4.65 3.87 13.03
CA ASP A 102 -6.09 4.02 12.94
C ASP A 102 -6.48 5.21 12.05
N SER A 103 -5.51 5.93 11.51
CA SER A 103 -5.77 7.17 10.76
C SER A 103 -6.50 6.94 9.44
N MET A 104 -6.55 5.70 8.97
CA MET A 104 -7.32 5.32 7.79
C MET A 104 -8.65 4.66 8.17
N ALA A 105 -9.17 4.95 9.37
CA ALA A 105 -10.43 4.36 9.80
C ALA A 105 -11.49 4.44 8.70
N PRO A 106 -12.24 3.37 8.44
CA PRO A 106 -12.36 2.14 9.22
C PRO A 106 -11.31 1.06 8.94
N VAL A 107 -10.32 1.34 8.08
CA VAL A 107 -9.24 0.40 7.79
C VAL A 107 -8.16 0.50 8.86
N ARG A 108 -7.74 -0.65 9.37
CA ARG A 108 -6.67 -0.74 10.36
C ARG A 108 -5.49 -1.52 9.80
N THR A 109 -4.29 -1.18 10.25
CA THR A 109 -3.06 -1.77 9.73
C THR A 109 -2.20 -2.32 10.86
N LEU A 110 -1.35 -3.27 10.50
CA LEU A 110 -0.36 -3.88 11.37
C LEU A 110 1.05 -3.49 10.92
N ALA A 111 2.05 -4.06 11.57
CA ALA A 111 3.44 -3.78 11.23
C ALA A 111 3.80 -4.26 9.83
N ALA A 112 4.58 -3.48 9.11
CA ALA A 112 5.08 -3.83 7.79
C ALA A 112 6.11 -4.95 7.86
N ARG A 113 6.14 -5.77 6.82
CA ARG A 113 7.27 -6.65 6.50
C ARG A 113 7.86 -6.20 5.17
N PHE A 114 9.05 -6.71 4.82
CA PHE A 114 9.79 -6.21 3.67
C PHE A 114 10.22 -7.35 2.76
N ASP A 115 10.14 -7.09 1.45
CA ASP A 115 10.58 -8.01 0.41
C ASP A 115 11.49 -7.26 -0.56
N SER A 116 12.64 -7.86 -0.88
CA SER A 116 13.54 -7.34 -1.91
C SER A 116 13.43 -8.25 -3.13
N ALA A 117 13.00 -7.69 -4.25
CA ALA A 117 12.81 -8.46 -5.47
C ALA A 117 13.98 -8.33 -6.46
N GLY A 118 14.99 -7.51 -6.14
CA GLY A 118 16.07 -7.24 -7.06
C GLY A 118 15.66 -6.41 -8.27
N VAL A 119 16.27 -6.65 -9.40
CA VAL A 119 16.00 -5.87 -10.62
C VAL A 119 14.83 -6.50 -11.37
N ILE A 120 13.78 -5.69 -11.60
CA ILE A 120 12.58 -6.06 -12.36
C ILE A 120 12.38 -5.02 -13.43
N ASP A 121 12.29 -5.41 -14.69
CA ASP A 121 12.07 -4.52 -15.84
C ASP A 121 13.05 -3.34 -15.88
N GLY A 122 14.31 -3.58 -15.48
CA GLY A 122 15.35 -2.56 -15.47
C GLY A 122 15.32 -1.63 -14.26
N TRP A 123 14.54 -1.96 -13.22
CA TRP A 123 14.44 -1.20 -11.98
C TRP A 123 14.73 -2.06 -10.77
N TYR A 124 15.47 -1.53 -9.80
CA TYR A 124 15.72 -2.20 -8.53
C TYR A 124 14.52 -2.00 -7.62
N SER A 125 13.89 -3.10 -7.22
CA SER A 125 12.61 -3.10 -6.49
C SER A 125 12.80 -3.55 -5.05
N GLU A 126 12.23 -2.80 -4.12
CA GLU A 126 12.07 -3.19 -2.73
C GLU A 126 10.69 -2.79 -2.25
N ALA A 127 10.03 -3.70 -1.55
CA ALA A 127 8.64 -3.51 -1.17
C ALA A 127 8.43 -3.57 0.33
N ALA A 128 7.50 -2.76 0.81
CA ALA A 128 6.90 -2.92 2.13
C ALA A 128 5.53 -3.55 1.95
N VAL A 129 5.22 -4.55 2.76
CA VAL A 129 3.95 -5.27 2.76
C VAL A 129 3.29 -5.00 4.10
N ILE A 130 2.17 -4.27 4.08
CA ILE A 130 1.48 -3.81 5.28
C ILE A 130 0.16 -4.54 5.40
N PRO A 131 0.00 -5.45 6.37
CA PRO A 131 -1.29 -6.10 6.57
C PRO A 131 -2.37 -5.09 6.96
N PHE A 132 -3.55 -5.24 6.41
CA PHE A 132 -4.70 -4.43 6.79
C PHE A 132 -5.94 -5.29 6.98
N TRP A 133 -6.91 -4.72 7.69
CA TRP A 133 -8.21 -5.35 7.86
C TRP A 133 -9.29 -4.32 8.14
N TYR A 134 -10.52 -4.69 7.86
CA TYR A 134 -11.71 -3.94 8.23
C TYR A 134 -12.89 -4.89 8.35
N ASP A 135 -13.88 -4.51 9.13
CA ASP A 135 -15.08 -5.32 9.32
C ASP A 135 -16.19 -4.83 8.36
N THR A 136 -16.84 -5.78 7.73
CA THR A 136 -17.90 -5.54 6.76
C THR A 136 -19.02 -6.57 6.95
N GLN A 137 -20.15 -6.32 6.35
CA GLN A 137 -21.27 -7.27 6.37
C GLN A 137 -21.39 -8.00 5.04
#